data_8146c076486d5b4ab3308c9986897759
#
_entry.id   8146c076486d5b4ab3308c9986897759
#
_cell.length_a   1.000
_cell.length_b   1.000
_cell.length_c   1.000
_cell.angle_alpha   90.00
_cell.angle_beta   90.00
_cell.angle_gamma   90.00
#
_symmetry.space_group_name_H-M   'P 1'
#
loop_
_entity.id
_entity.type
_entity.pdbx_description
1 polymer ?
#
loop_
_entity_poly.entity_id
_entity_poly.type
_entity_poly.pdbx_seq_one_letter_code
_entity_poly.pdbx_strand_id
1 'polypeptide(L)'
;MYKRQKYSVDDAMKFIQASPKVKFNESIDVAVNLGVDPTKSDQNVRGATTLPAGSGKPCKVAVFVEGDLAVAAKEAGADAVGMEDLAEEIKKGDVDYDVVIATPDTMKIVSPLGKVLGPKGTMPNPKTGTVTKDVASAVKNAKAGQIRYRTDKGAIIHGRIGDITYSAEQIQQNLETLLEDLKRNKPASAKGVYIKKATLSSTMGAGVEVDLSSLTY
;
A
#
# COMPACT_ATOMS: atom_id res chain seq x y z
N MET A 1 24.19 2.08 18.81
CA MET A 1 24.61 0.67 18.62
C MET A 1 23.57 -0.21 17.90
N TYR A 2 22.26 0.05 18.01
CA TYR A 2 21.17 -0.72 17.39
C TYR A 2 21.23 -0.79 15.82
N LYS A 3 21.84 0.15 15.16
CA LYS A 3 21.89 0.24 13.67
C LYS A 3 22.73 -0.84 12.96
N ARG A 4 23.44 -1.68 13.68
CA ARG A 4 24.32 -2.71 13.11
C ARG A 4 23.85 -4.16 13.37
N GLN A 5 22.75 -4.31 14.10
CA GLN A 5 22.17 -5.61 14.41
C GLN A 5 20.88 -5.81 13.62
N LYS A 6 20.62 -7.05 13.25
CA LYS A 6 19.33 -7.49 12.73
C LYS A 6 18.52 -8.04 13.89
N TYR A 7 17.25 -7.75 13.90
CA TYR A 7 16.33 -8.10 14.97
C TYR A 7 15.23 -9.03 14.45
N SER A 8 14.74 -9.92 15.30
CA SER A 8 13.45 -10.57 15.05
C SER A 8 12.33 -9.53 14.98
N VAL A 9 11.18 -9.88 14.38
CA VAL A 9 10.04 -8.94 14.35
C VAL A 9 9.58 -8.60 15.75
N ASP A 10 9.57 -9.57 16.67
CA ASP A 10 9.20 -9.38 18.08
C ASP A 10 10.10 -8.36 18.79
N ASP A 11 11.41 -8.50 18.62
CA ASP A 11 12.37 -7.59 19.26
C ASP A 11 12.34 -6.21 18.61
N ALA A 12 12.15 -6.14 17.29
CA ALA A 12 11.97 -4.89 16.57
C ALA A 12 10.72 -4.14 17.07
N MET A 13 9.60 -4.85 17.26
CA MET A 13 8.36 -4.25 17.79
C MET A 13 8.53 -3.78 19.23
N LYS A 14 9.16 -4.57 20.11
CA LYS A 14 9.48 -4.15 21.48
C LYS A 14 10.33 -2.88 21.50
N PHE A 15 11.34 -2.81 20.61
CA PHE A 15 12.21 -1.64 20.51
C PHE A 15 11.44 -0.39 20.02
N ILE A 16 10.57 -0.55 19.02
CA ILE A 16 9.74 0.54 18.50
C ILE A 16 8.76 1.02 19.58
N GLN A 17 8.10 0.11 20.29
CA GLN A 17 7.15 0.43 21.35
C GLN A 17 7.81 1.07 22.59
N ALA A 18 9.08 0.78 22.85
CA ALA A 18 9.86 1.40 23.92
C ALA A 18 10.37 2.81 23.56
N SER A 19 10.27 3.22 22.30
CA SER A 19 10.67 4.56 21.84
C SER A 19 9.80 5.66 22.48
N PRO A 20 10.26 6.92 22.54
CA PRO A 20 9.50 8.02 23.12
C PRO A 20 8.12 8.14 22.52
N LYS A 21 7.08 8.13 23.36
CA LYS A 21 5.69 8.17 22.91
C LYS A 21 5.33 9.59 22.45
N VAL A 22 4.76 9.68 21.26
CA VAL A 22 4.13 10.89 20.76
C VAL A 22 2.65 10.97 21.19
N LYS A 23 1.99 12.11 20.94
CA LYS A 23 0.61 12.34 21.34
C LYS A 23 -0.45 11.72 20.42
N PHE A 24 -0.04 11.04 19.36
CA PHE A 24 -0.92 10.41 18.37
C PHE A 24 -0.57 8.94 18.17
N ASN A 25 -1.50 8.16 17.61
CA ASN A 25 -1.23 6.78 17.23
C ASN A 25 -0.28 6.76 16.03
N GLU A 26 0.89 6.16 16.22
CA GLU A 26 1.88 6.02 15.16
C GLU A 26 1.54 4.83 14.28
N SER A 27 1.81 4.98 12.98
CA SER A 27 1.82 3.86 12.04
C SER A 27 3.14 3.09 12.12
N ILE A 28 3.06 1.81 11.81
CA ILE A 28 4.25 0.98 11.55
C ILE A 28 4.42 0.89 10.04
N ASP A 29 5.53 1.44 9.59
CA ASP A 29 5.89 1.48 8.17
C ASP A 29 7.06 0.53 7.90
N VAL A 30 7.04 -0.11 6.75
CA VAL A 30 8.13 -0.96 6.26
C VAL A 30 8.83 -0.31 5.07
N ALA A 31 10.14 -0.39 5.06
CA ALA A 31 10.97 -0.06 3.92
C ALA A 31 11.72 -1.32 3.46
N VAL A 32 11.44 -1.79 2.26
CA VAL A 32 12.09 -2.98 1.67
C VAL A 32 13.02 -2.56 0.55
N ASN A 33 14.31 -2.80 0.73
CA ASN A 33 15.32 -2.54 -0.29
C ASN A 33 15.38 -3.71 -1.26
N LEU A 34 15.14 -3.44 -2.54
CA LEU A 34 15.18 -4.43 -3.60
C LEU A 34 16.50 -4.40 -4.38
N GLY A 35 16.81 -5.52 -5.00
CA GLY A 35 17.96 -5.68 -5.91
C GLY A 35 17.57 -5.42 -7.37
N VAL A 36 16.85 -4.34 -7.64
CA VAL A 36 16.41 -3.93 -8.99
C VAL A 36 17.05 -2.62 -9.40
N ASP A 37 17.06 -2.35 -10.70
CA ASP A 37 17.47 -1.07 -11.25
C ASP A 37 16.23 -0.23 -11.60
N PRO A 38 15.92 0.81 -10.78
CA PRO A 38 14.70 1.60 -10.96
C PRO A 38 14.73 2.49 -12.21
N THR A 39 15.88 2.65 -12.86
CA THR A 39 16.00 3.42 -14.12
C THR A 39 15.42 2.65 -15.29
N LYS A 40 15.38 1.32 -15.19
CA LYS A 40 14.82 0.44 -16.21
C LYS A 40 13.32 0.23 -15.98
N SER A 41 12.52 0.54 -16.97
CA SER A 41 11.05 0.44 -16.89
C SER A 41 10.54 -1.00 -16.66
N ASP A 42 11.28 -2.00 -17.13
CA ASP A 42 10.99 -3.43 -16.96
C ASP A 42 11.32 -3.96 -15.55
N GLN A 43 12.16 -3.25 -14.80
CA GLN A 43 12.50 -3.59 -13.40
C GLN A 43 11.72 -2.77 -12.36
N ASN A 44 10.79 -1.95 -12.80
CA ASN A 44 9.97 -1.15 -11.90
C ASN A 44 8.85 -2.01 -11.32
N VAL A 45 8.97 -2.36 -10.04
CA VAL A 45 8.01 -3.19 -9.31
C VAL A 45 6.88 -2.33 -8.80
N ARG A 46 5.65 -2.70 -9.13
CA ARG A 46 4.43 -2.03 -8.69
C ARG A 46 3.32 -3.06 -8.51
N GLY A 47 2.67 -3.04 -7.38
CA GLY A 47 1.59 -3.96 -7.07
C GLY A 47 0.71 -3.47 -5.94
N ALA A 48 -0.22 -4.32 -5.55
CA ALA A 48 -1.07 -4.13 -4.39
C ALA A 48 -1.33 -5.49 -3.75
N THR A 49 -1.27 -5.53 -2.43
CA THR A 49 -1.53 -6.74 -1.64
C THR A 49 -2.49 -6.43 -0.51
N THR A 50 -3.34 -7.39 -0.16
CA THR A 50 -4.27 -7.24 0.97
C THR A 50 -3.62 -7.81 2.22
N LEU A 51 -3.49 -6.99 3.24
CA LEU A 51 -2.89 -7.38 4.51
C LEU A 51 -3.90 -8.17 5.36
N PRO A 52 -3.57 -9.36 5.87
CA PRO A 52 -4.49 -10.19 6.63
C PRO A 52 -4.97 -9.52 7.93
N ALA A 53 -4.10 -8.80 8.64
CA ALA A 53 -4.47 -8.06 9.83
C ALA A 53 -5.00 -6.63 9.54
N GLY A 54 -5.07 -6.23 8.25
CA GLY A 54 -5.42 -4.88 7.84
C GLY A 54 -4.28 -3.87 7.96
N SER A 55 -4.54 -2.62 7.54
CA SER A 55 -3.55 -1.53 7.58
C SER A 55 -3.67 -0.61 8.81
N GLY A 56 -4.69 -0.81 9.65
CA GLY A 56 -4.95 0.01 10.84
C GLY A 56 -5.55 1.39 10.56
N LYS A 57 -5.79 1.76 9.29
CA LYS A 57 -6.42 3.04 8.93
C LYS A 57 -7.69 2.80 8.13
N PRO A 58 -8.82 3.45 8.49
CA PRO A 58 -10.00 3.44 7.65
C PRO A 58 -9.66 4.08 6.29
N CYS A 59 -9.96 3.35 5.22
CA CYS A 59 -9.66 3.78 3.86
C CYS A 59 -10.90 4.42 3.23
N LYS A 60 -10.78 5.66 2.74
CA LYS A 60 -11.83 6.32 1.96
C LYS A 60 -11.72 5.92 0.50
N VAL A 61 -12.77 5.26 -0.01
CA VAL A 61 -12.81 4.71 -1.36
C VAL A 61 -13.78 5.48 -2.22
N ALA A 62 -13.28 6.06 -3.31
CA ALA A 62 -14.08 6.66 -4.36
C ALA A 62 -14.15 5.73 -5.58
N VAL A 63 -15.31 5.61 -6.17
CA VAL A 63 -15.56 4.68 -7.28
C VAL A 63 -16.19 5.40 -8.47
N PHE A 64 -15.54 5.31 -9.62
CA PHE A 64 -16.04 5.82 -10.89
C PHE A 64 -16.68 4.68 -11.67
N VAL A 65 -18.01 4.63 -11.64
CA VAL A 65 -18.80 3.61 -12.32
C VAL A 65 -20.13 4.18 -12.80
N GLU A 66 -20.73 3.50 -13.79
CA GLU A 66 -21.99 3.85 -14.40
C GLU A 66 -23.03 2.74 -14.17
N GLY A 67 -24.30 3.15 -14.06
CA GLY A 67 -25.43 2.22 -14.02
C GLY A 67 -25.50 1.32 -12.79
N ASP A 68 -25.83 0.04 -13.01
CA ASP A 68 -26.06 -0.94 -11.96
C ASP A 68 -24.84 -1.23 -11.07
N LEU A 69 -23.64 -1.04 -11.61
CA LEU A 69 -22.40 -1.19 -10.85
C LEU A 69 -22.24 -0.14 -9.73
N ALA A 70 -22.94 0.99 -9.85
CA ALA A 70 -22.95 2.01 -8.80
C ALA A 70 -23.66 1.53 -7.54
N VAL A 71 -24.73 0.74 -7.69
CA VAL A 71 -25.46 0.13 -6.56
C VAL A 71 -24.56 -0.90 -5.88
N ALA A 72 -23.95 -1.80 -6.66
CA ALA A 72 -23.03 -2.81 -6.15
C ALA A 72 -21.80 -2.19 -5.41
N ALA A 73 -21.30 -1.06 -5.91
CA ALA A 73 -20.21 -0.32 -5.26
C ALA A 73 -20.62 0.26 -3.89
N LYS A 74 -21.84 0.83 -3.80
CA LYS A 74 -22.40 1.35 -2.53
C LYS A 74 -22.64 0.23 -1.52
N GLU A 75 -23.22 -0.89 -1.96
CA GLU A 75 -23.44 -2.07 -1.12
C GLU A 75 -22.13 -2.68 -0.61
N ALA A 76 -21.06 -2.63 -1.43
CA ALA A 76 -19.72 -3.05 -1.03
C ALA A 76 -19.03 -2.09 -0.04
N GLY A 77 -19.62 -0.91 0.23
CA GLY A 77 -19.13 0.06 1.22
C GLY A 77 -18.30 1.18 0.64
N ALA A 78 -18.42 1.53 -0.64
CA ALA A 78 -17.75 2.71 -1.20
C ALA A 78 -18.27 3.99 -0.55
N ASP A 79 -17.35 4.93 -0.23
CA ASP A 79 -17.69 6.19 0.44
C ASP A 79 -18.28 7.21 -0.55
N ALA A 80 -17.80 7.20 -1.79
CA ALA A 80 -18.32 8.02 -2.87
C ALA A 80 -18.40 7.20 -4.16
N VAL A 81 -19.54 7.34 -4.84
CA VAL A 81 -19.79 6.71 -6.14
C VAL A 81 -20.38 7.74 -7.07
N GLY A 82 -19.74 7.98 -8.20
CA GLY A 82 -20.20 8.98 -9.16
C GLY A 82 -19.38 8.94 -10.45
N MET A 83 -19.63 9.93 -11.29
CA MET A 83 -18.93 10.12 -12.57
C MET A 83 -18.36 11.54 -12.66
N GLU A 84 -19.02 12.42 -13.45
CA GLU A 84 -18.54 13.78 -13.67
C GLU A 84 -18.64 14.63 -12.40
N ASP A 85 -19.68 14.45 -11.60
CA ASP A 85 -19.89 15.12 -10.32
C ASP A 85 -18.72 14.85 -9.37
N LEU A 86 -18.34 13.56 -9.22
CA LEU A 86 -17.21 13.13 -8.41
C LEU A 86 -15.87 13.65 -8.97
N ALA A 87 -15.76 13.75 -10.30
CA ALA A 87 -14.58 14.31 -10.94
C ALA A 87 -14.41 15.81 -10.64
N GLU A 88 -15.51 16.56 -10.56
CA GLU A 88 -15.48 17.98 -10.18
C GLU A 88 -15.13 18.17 -8.70
N GLU A 89 -15.66 17.35 -7.80
CA GLU A 89 -15.31 17.38 -6.37
C GLU A 89 -13.81 17.15 -6.17
N ILE A 90 -13.26 16.15 -6.85
CA ILE A 90 -11.80 15.85 -6.78
C ILE A 90 -10.97 16.99 -7.38
N LYS A 91 -11.44 17.66 -8.45
CA LYS A 91 -10.74 18.83 -9.02
C LYS A 91 -10.73 20.01 -8.05
N LYS A 92 -11.83 20.24 -7.31
CA LYS A 92 -11.92 21.29 -6.28
C LYS A 92 -11.02 21.02 -5.10
N GLY A 93 -10.66 19.73 -4.87
CA GLY A 93 -9.75 19.32 -3.78
C GLY A 93 -10.43 19.24 -2.41
N ASP A 94 -11.75 19.30 -2.35
CA ASP A 94 -12.52 19.35 -1.10
C ASP A 94 -12.50 18.03 -0.32
N VAL A 95 -12.26 16.90 -1.01
CA VAL A 95 -12.26 15.58 -0.37
C VAL A 95 -11.01 14.79 -0.76
N ASP A 96 -10.32 14.27 0.27
CA ASP A 96 -9.19 13.36 0.09
C ASP A 96 -9.67 11.91 0.14
N TYR A 97 -9.53 11.23 -1.00
CA TYR A 97 -9.75 9.79 -1.11
C TYR A 97 -8.41 9.06 -1.11
N ASP A 98 -8.33 8.01 -0.30
CA ASP A 98 -7.11 7.17 -0.21
C ASP A 98 -7.01 6.21 -1.40
N VAL A 99 -8.14 5.72 -1.90
CA VAL A 99 -8.21 4.82 -3.06
C VAL A 99 -9.26 5.31 -4.05
N VAL A 100 -8.89 5.37 -5.32
CA VAL A 100 -9.81 5.61 -6.42
C VAL A 100 -9.88 4.36 -7.29
N ILE A 101 -11.09 3.84 -7.49
CA ILE A 101 -11.38 2.68 -8.34
C ILE A 101 -12.15 3.17 -9.55
N ALA A 102 -11.87 2.62 -10.70
CA ALA A 102 -12.54 2.95 -11.94
C ALA A 102 -12.79 1.71 -12.81
N THR A 103 -13.84 1.74 -13.61
CA THR A 103 -13.97 0.77 -14.70
C THR A 103 -13.12 1.21 -15.91
N PRO A 104 -12.76 0.30 -16.82
CA PRO A 104 -12.04 0.66 -18.03
C PRO A 104 -12.74 1.75 -18.85
N ASP A 105 -14.08 1.74 -18.87
CA ASP A 105 -14.91 2.68 -19.63
C ASP A 105 -14.88 4.10 -19.03
N THR A 106 -14.90 4.21 -17.70
CA THR A 106 -14.86 5.50 -16.98
C THR A 106 -13.47 6.11 -16.90
N MET A 107 -12.43 5.38 -17.31
CA MET A 107 -11.05 5.92 -17.35
C MET A 107 -10.90 7.15 -18.22
N LYS A 108 -11.79 7.35 -19.21
CA LYS A 108 -11.82 8.58 -20.03
C LYS A 108 -12.08 9.83 -19.18
N ILE A 109 -12.94 9.71 -18.16
CA ILE A 109 -13.30 10.79 -17.22
C ILE A 109 -12.19 10.99 -16.16
N VAL A 110 -11.56 9.88 -15.72
CA VAL A 110 -10.52 9.93 -14.70
C VAL A 110 -9.16 10.41 -15.24
N SER A 111 -8.86 10.16 -16.54
CA SER A 111 -7.58 10.55 -17.15
C SER A 111 -7.24 12.05 -17.00
N PRO A 112 -8.17 13.00 -17.19
CA PRO A 112 -7.91 14.43 -16.97
C PRO A 112 -7.58 14.77 -15.52
N LEU A 113 -7.99 13.94 -14.53
CA LEU A 113 -7.69 14.10 -13.11
C LEU A 113 -6.26 13.68 -12.76
N GLY A 114 -5.50 13.15 -13.72
CA GLY A 114 -4.14 12.67 -13.50
C GLY A 114 -3.19 13.70 -12.91
N LYS A 115 -3.44 15.01 -13.17
CA LYS A 115 -2.67 16.11 -12.57
C LYS A 115 -2.88 16.24 -11.05
N VAL A 116 -4.05 15.84 -10.55
CA VAL A 116 -4.42 15.89 -9.11
C VAL A 116 -4.15 14.54 -8.44
N LEU A 117 -4.60 13.45 -9.04
CA LEU A 117 -4.48 12.09 -8.46
C LEU A 117 -3.08 11.50 -8.62
N GLY A 118 -2.32 11.92 -9.64
CA GLY A 118 -0.97 11.41 -9.90
C GLY A 118 0.01 11.70 -8.76
N PRO A 119 0.19 12.97 -8.35
CA PRO A 119 1.07 13.32 -7.22
C PRO A 119 0.66 12.66 -5.89
N LYS A 120 -0.65 12.50 -5.66
CA LYS A 120 -1.19 11.81 -4.46
C LYS A 120 -1.02 10.28 -4.52
N GLY A 121 -0.63 9.72 -5.68
CA GLY A 121 -0.50 8.27 -5.86
C GLY A 121 -1.82 7.50 -5.86
N THR A 122 -2.96 8.20 -5.94
CA THR A 122 -4.31 7.60 -5.88
C THR A 122 -4.90 7.31 -7.26
N MET A 123 -4.17 7.61 -8.34
CA MET A 123 -4.64 7.38 -9.71
C MET A 123 -4.89 5.88 -9.96
N PRO A 124 -6.06 5.49 -10.49
CA PRO A 124 -6.37 4.10 -10.82
C PRO A 124 -5.36 3.50 -11.81
N ASN A 125 -5.00 2.25 -11.59
CA ASN A 125 -4.07 1.54 -12.45
C ASN A 125 -4.43 0.03 -12.55
N PRO A 126 -4.42 -0.56 -13.75
CA PRO A 126 -4.70 -2.00 -13.93
C PRO A 126 -3.75 -2.90 -13.13
N LYS A 127 -2.46 -2.54 -13.02
CA LYS A 127 -1.45 -3.34 -12.28
C LYS A 127 -1.71 -3.41 -10.78
N THR A 128 -2.46 -2.46 -10.22
CA THR A 128 -2.83 -2.46 -8.80
C THR A 128 -4.26 -2.95 -8.55
N GLY A 129 -4.93 -3.47 -9.60
CA GLY A 129 -6.30 -3.96 -9.50
C GLY A 129 -7.36 -2.87 -9.24
N THR A 130 -7.00 -1.59 -9.36
CA THR A 130 -7.92 -0.47 -9.16
C THR A 130 -8.66 -0.06 -10.44
N VAL A 131 -8.30 -0.65 -11.59
CA VAL A 131 -9.08 -0.58 -12.83
C VAL A 131 -9.60 -1.98 -13.11
N THR A 132 -10.89 -2.21 -12.82
CA THR A 132 -11.52 -3.54 -12.95
C THR A 132 -13.00 -3.40 -13.29
N LYS A 133 -13.56 -4.48 -13.86
CA LYS A 133 -15.01 -4.63 -14.05
C LYS A 133 -15.69 -5.12 -12.78
N ASP A 134 -14.97 -5.89 -11.94
CA ASP A 134 -15.46 -6.34 -10.62
C ASP A 134 -15.16 -5.30 -9.55
N VAL A 135 -16.04 -4.31 -9.50
CA VAL A 135 -15.92 -3.18 -8.58
C VAL A 135 -16.18 -3.58 -7.13
N ALA A 136 -17.13 -4.49 -6.91
CA ALA A 136 -17.50 -4.91 -5.56
C ALA A 136 -16.34 -5.58 -4.81
N SER A 137 -15.64 -6.50 -5.47
CA SER A 137 -14.45 -7.14 -4.91
C SER A 137 -13.31 -6.15 -4.68
N ALA A 138 -13.10 -5.20 -5.62
CA ALA A 138 -12.08 -4.18 -5.48
C ALA A 138 -12.33 -3.24 -4.28
N VAL A 139 -13.58 -2.84 -4.04
CA VAL A 139 -13.96 -2.02 -2.88
C VAL A 139 -13.75 -2.81 -1.58
N LYS A 140 -14.20 -4.06 -1.52
CA LYS A 140 -14.00 -4.93 -0.35
C LYS A 140 -12.50 -5.09 -0.02
N ASN A 141 -11.67 -5.35 -1.01
CA ASN A 141 -10.21 -5.48 -0.84
C ASN A 141 -9.58 -4.16 -0.35
N ALA A 142 -9.98 -3.02 -0.92
CA ALA A 142 -9.52 -1.71 -0.47
C ALA A 142 -9.90 -1.43 0.99
N LYS A 143 -11.13 -1.76 1.40
CA LYS A 143 -11.61 -1.62 2.79
C LYS A 143 -10.96 -2.63 3.74
N ALA A 144 -10.59 -3.83 3.26
CA ALA A 144 -9.88 -4.85 4.03
C ALA A 144 -8.40 -4.49 4.36
N GLY A 145 -7.93 -3.32 3.94
CA GLY A 145 -6.56 -2.88 4.22
C GLY A 145 -5.57 -3.26 3.13
N GLN A 146 -5.97 -3.12 1.88
CA GLN A 146 -5.05 -3.28 0.76
C GLN A 146 -3.98 -2.20 0.77
N ILE A 147 -2.71 -2.62 0.78
CA ILE A 147 -1.55 -1.75 0.60
C ILE A 147 -1.14 -1.73 -0.87
N ARG A 148 -0.85 -0.54 -1.37
CA ARG A 148 -0.28 -0.35 -2.70
C ARG A 148 1.18 0.04 -2.57
N TYR A 149 2.02 -0.57 -3.35
CA TYR A 149 3.45 -0.31 -3.31
C TYR A 149 4.02 -0.03 -4.71
N ARG A 150 5.05 0.77 -4.73
CA ARG A 150 5.82 1.10 -5.92
C ARG A 150 7.27 1.32 -5.55
N THR A 151 8.17 0.82 -6.39
CA THR A 151 9.61 1.10 -6.26
C THR A 151 9.89 2.58 -6.47
N ASP A 152 10.65 3.17 -5.58
CA ASP A 152 11.16 4.53 -5.71
C ASP A 152 12.46 4.59 -6.53
N LYS A 153 13.07 5.77 -6.63
CA LYS A 153 14.36 5.97 -7.33
C LYS A 153 15.54 5.27 -6.66
N GLY A 154 15.43 4.92 -5.38
CA GLY A 154 16.43 4.18 -4.61
C GLY A 154 16.25 2.66 -4.63
N ALA A 155 15.33 2.14 -5.46
CA ALA A 155 14.94 0.73 -5.47
C ALA A 155 14.36 0.25 -4.13
N ILE A 156 13.68 1.14 -3.41
CA ILE A 156 13.05 0.85 -2.13
C ILE A 156 11.53 0.87 -2.30
N ILE A 157 10.87 -0.05 -1.64
CA ILE A 157 9.41 -0.08 -1.51
C ILE A 157 9.07 0.38 -0.10
N HIS A 158 8.11 1.28 0.00
CA HIS A 158 7.58 1.79 1.25
C HIS A 158 6.12 1.41 1.38
N GLY A 159 5.71 1.06 2.60
CA GLY A 159 4.32 0.76 2.87
C GLY A 159 4.00 0.71 4.35
N ARG A 160 2.76 1.08 4.68
CA ARG A 160 2.23 0.97 6.04
C ARG A 160 1.70 -0.45 6.24
N ILE A 161 2.20 -1.14 7.25
CA ILE A 161 1.82 -2.53 7.55
C ILE A 161 0.99 -2.68 8.83
N GLY A 162 0.76 -1.59 9.55
CA GLY A 162 -0.08 -1.60 10.74
C GLY A 162 0.07 -0.35 11.60
N ASP A 163 -0.38 -0.48 12.84
CA ASP A 163 -0.30 0.54 13.88
C ASP A 163 0.54 0.04 15.07
N ILE A 164 0.99 0.95 15.89
CA ILE A 164 1.75 0.64 17.13
C ILE A 164 0.94 -0.20 18.12
N THR A 165 -0.39 -0.23 17.99
CA THR A 165 -1.31 -1.03 18.79
C THR A 165 -1.37 -2.50 18.39
N TYR A 166 -0.81 -2.85 17.23
CA TYR A 166 -0.83 -4.22 16.71
C TYR A 166 0.14 -5.10 17.49
N SER A 167 -0.22 -6.38 17.60
CA SER A 167 0.70 -7.39 18.14
C SER A 167 1.85 -7.64 17.16
N ALA A 168 2.98 -8.13 17.70
CA ALA A 168 4.13 -8.47 16.87
C ALA A 168 3.77 -9.55 15.83
N GLU A 169 2.91 -10.52 16.19
CA GLU A 169 2.41 -11.57 15.30
C GLU A 169 1.61 -10.99 14.11
N GLN A 170 0.75 -10.00 14.35
CA GLN A 170 -0.02 -9.34 13.29
C GLN A 170 0.90 -8.58 12.32
N ILE A 171 1.90 -7.88 12.84
CA ILE A 171 2.91 -7.18 12.02
C ILE A 171 3.75 -8.19 11.24
N GLN A 172 4.12 -9.32 11.84
CA GLN A 172 4.85 -10.38 11.15
C GLN A 172 4.04 -10.96 10.01
N GLN A 173 2.78 -11.34 10.22
CA GLN A 173 1.90 -11.85 9.17
C GLN A 173 1.73 -10.86 8.00
N ASN A 174 1.53 -9.58 8.32
CA ASN A 174 1.43 -8.54 7.31
C ASN A 174 2.74 -8.38 6.52
N LEU A 175 3.88 -8.44 7.21
CA LEU A 175 5.20 -8.35 6.59
C LEU A 175 5.48 -9.56 5.68
N GLU A 176 5.22 -10.78 6.16
CA GLU A 176 5.39 -12.00 5.39
C GLU A 176 4.55 -11.99 4.12
N THR A 177 3.26 -11.63 4.23
CA THR A 177 2.36 -11.50 3.07
C THR A 177 2.87 -10.49 2.05
N LEU A 178 3.40 -9.36 2.50
CA LEU A 178 4.00 -8.36 1.62
C LEU A 178 5.25 -8.91 0.92
N LEU A 179 6.14 -9.60 1.65
CA LEU A 179 7.37 -10.17 1.09
C LEU A 179 7.08 -11.29 0.10
N GLU A 180 6.09 -12.14 0.37
CA GLU A 180 5.60 -13.17 -0.57
C GLU A 180 5.09 -12.56 -1.87
N ASP A 181 4.27 -11.51 -1.78
CA ASP A 181 3.74 -10.83 -2.97
C ASP A 181 4.86 -10.16 -3.77
N LEU A 182 5.83 -9.54 -3.09
CA LEU A 182 7.03 -8.99 -3.74
C LEU A 182 7.82 -10.07 -4.46
N LYS A 183 8.00 -11.25 -3.86
CA LYS A 183 8.70 -12.39 -4.45
C LYS A 183 7.96 -12.93 -5.68
N ARG A 184 6.62 -12.98 -5.63
CA ARG A 184 5.76 -13.36 -6.76
C ARG A 184 5.88 -12.37 -7.91
N ASN A 185 5.96 -11.08 -7.62
CA ASN A 185 6.04 -9.99 -8.60
C ASN A 185 7.49 -9.65 -9.01
N LYS A 186 8.45 -10.53 -8.71
CA LYS A 186 9.85 -10.34 -9.09
C LYS A 186 9.99 -10.25 -10.62
N PRO A 187 10.57 -9.16 -11.17
CA PRO A 187 10.85 -9.08 -12.60
C PRO A 187 11.83 -10.15 -13.06
N ALA A 188 11.59 -10.75 -14.22
CA ALA A 188 12.50 -11.77 -14.79
C ALA A 188 13.90 -11.21 -15.08
N SER A 189 14.00 -9.91 -15.36
CA SER A 189 15.27 -9.20 -15.61
C SER A 189 16.07 -8.91 -14.33
N ALA A 190 15.49 -9.09 -13.12
CA ALA A 190 16.18 -8.86 -11.85
C ALA A 190 17.11 -10.04 -11.52
N LYS A 191 18.42 -9.78 -11.57
CA LYS A 191 19.48 -10.78 -11.28
C LYS A 191 19.98 -10.62 -9.84
N GLY A 192 20.40 -11.74 -9.22
CA GLY A 192 20.99 -11.76 -7.88
C GLY A 192 19.96 -11.73 -6.76
N VAL A 193 20.39 -11.20 -5.58
CA VAL A 193 19.53 -11.11 -4.37
C VAL A 193 18.46 -10.05 -4.59
N TYR A 194 17.20 -10.49 -4.60
CA TYR A 194 16.07 -9.61 -4.89
C TYR A 194 15.67 -8.77 -3.68
N ILE A 195 15.42 -9.41 -2.54
CA ILE A 195 15.12 -8.69 -1.27
C ILE A 195 16.44 -8.58 -0.51
N LYS A 196 16.97 -7.37 -0.39
CA LYS A 196 18.27 -7.11 0.26
C LYS A 196 18.12 -6.86 1.74
N LYS A 197 17.08 -6.08 2.12
CA LYS A 197 16.91 -5.58 3.48
C LYS A 197 15.46 -5.18 3.69
N ALA A 198 14.91 -5.49 4.88
CA ALA A 198 13.66 -4.94 5.35
C ALA A 198 13.91 -4.16 6.65
N THR A 199 13.27 -3.01 6.77
CA THR A 199 13.40 -2.13 7.94
C THR A 199 12.01 -1.73 8.40
N LEU A 200 11.70 -1.91 9.67
CA LEU A 200 10.48 -1.43 10.31
C LEU A 200 10.75 -0.12 11.03
N SER A 201 9.80 0.79 10.99
CA SER A 201 9.87 2.04 11.74
C SER A 201 8.48 2.50 12.16
N SER A 202 8.37 3.16 13.32
CA SER A 202 7.19 3.98 13.59
C SER A 202 7.33 5.35 12.94
N THR A 203 6.24 6.13 12.91
CA THR A 203 6.19 7.42 12.21
C THR A 203 7.30 8.37 12.65
N MET A 204 7.57 8.46 13.95
CA MET A 204 8.60 9.35 14.52
C MET A 204 9.76 8.57 15.14
N GLY A 205 9.74 7.24 15.08
CA GLY A 205 10.73 6.38 15.69
C GLY A 205 11.92 6.07 14.78
N ALA A 206 12.83 5.29 15.33
CA ALA A 206 14.01 4.84 14.61
C ALA A 206 13.68 3.64 13.70
N GLY A 207 14.37 3.56 12.56
CA GLY A 207 14.28 2.39 11.69
C GLY A 207 15.08 1.21 12.24
N VAL A 208 14.42 0.07 12.41
CA VAL A 208 14.99 -1.18 12.92
C VAL A 208 15.07 -2.20 11.80
N GLU A 209 16.26 -2.73 11.55
CA GLU A 209 16.47 -3.76 10.52
C GLU A 209 15.98 -5.11 11.01
N VAL A 210 15.12 -5.75 10.22
CA VAL A 210 14.56 -7.07 10.51
C VAL A 210 15.43 -8.16 9.89
N ASP A 211 15.62 -9.25 10.61
CA ASP A 211 16.29 -10.43 10.08
C ASP A 211 15.33 -11.21 9.17
N LEU A 212 15.63 -11.19 7.88
CA LEU A 212 14.83 -11.89 6.87
C LEU A 212 14.91 -13.42 6.99
N SER A 213 15.93 -13.95 7.64
CA SER A 213 16.08 -15.41 7.83
C SER A 213 15.13 -15.98 8.90
N SER A 214 14.57 -15.12 9.76
CA SER A 214 13.58 -15.50 10.78
C SER A 214 12.14 -15.52 10.25
N LEU A 215 11.91 -15.08 9.00
CA LEU A 215 10.60 -14.98 8.36
C LEU A 215 10.34 -16.14 7.40
N THR A 216 9.08 -16.58 7.33
CA THR A 216 8.62 -17.63 6.41
C THR A 216 7.89 -16.97 5.24
N TYR A 217 8.58 -16.75 4.10
CA TYR A 217 8.01 -16.12 2.90
C TYR A 217 8.58 -16.69 1.60
#